data_ded847518760217de2d3a052dddd94a3
#
_entry.id   ded847518760217de2d3a052dddd94a3
#
_cell.length_a   1.000
_cell.length_b   1.000
_cell.length_c   1.000
_cell.angle_alpha   90.00
_cell.angle_beta   90.00
_cell.angle_gamma   90.00
#
_symmetry.space_group_name_H-M   'P 1'
#
loop_
_entity.id
_entity.type
_entity.pdbx_description
1 polymer ?
#
loop_
_entity_poly.entity_id
_entity_poly.type
_entity_poly.pdbx_seq_one_letter_code
_entity_poly.pdbx_strand_id
1 'polypeptide(L)'
;MRKLFALIFIVLLSLWHLPLVNSFPYWFHEGAYVKYALLSPQGEDNEKTNIFEVYPPLMPPDAREKVLAIEEVSEDEPVSIFVRGHVFLTFRVVSIKNDSAKINITLELNDAWAYNRHRIGVLKLSRVLLLNRSDMMYYGENGAALGRPIFFMNPLSPPHRDELWMNVSPLVKFGISTKNLVVKNVSYSWMVDKTLHTYYRDFVSPYIYIESNRAPFFWKLPDGYISGSLHIGAVYDFDTGIMLTSVFTKASPELLSLGIVLGSDYDYRAGEKLSKLIDEEKTDREWWQPGFNLYDTNIKFPETSSTATPNTGMKYFFAVSLVCLLLTIILTWRWRRG
;
A
#
# COMPACT_ATOMS: atom_id res chain seq x y z
N MET A 1 29.50 9.20 -45.23
CA MET A 1 28.86 8.04 -44.55
C MET A 1 29.29 7.87 -43.10
N ARG A 2 30.59 7.79 -42.74
CA ARG A 2 31.03 7.65 -41.32
C ARG A 2 30.47 8.71 -40.37
N LYS A 3 30.41 9.98 -40.81
CA LYS A 3 29.86 11.09 -39.99
C LYS A 3 28.35 10.97 -39.74
N LEU A 4 27.59 10.45 -40.72
CA LEU A 4 26.17 10.22 -40.59
C LEU A 4 25.86 9.05 -39.60
N PHE A 5 26.68 7.99 -39.65
CA PHE A 5 26.58 6.86 -38.71
C PHE A 5 26.90 7.29 -37.27
N ALA A 6 27.93 8.10 -37.08
CA ALA A 6 28.25 8.64 -35.77
C ALA A 6 27.11 9.53 -35.22
N LEU A 7 26.49 10.35 -36.08
CA LEU A 7 25.36 11.19 -35.67
C LEU A 7 24.12 10.35 -35.25
N ILE A 8 23.78 9.32 -36.06
CA ILE A 8 22.67 8.40 -35.74
C ILE A 8 22.95 7.64 -34.44
N PHE A 9 24.19 7.20 -34.24
CA PHE A 9 24.58 6.49 -33.00
C PHE A 9 24.53 7.39 -31.78
N ILE A 10 24.94 8.66 -31.89
CA ILE A 10 24.82 9.65 -30.80
C ILE A 10 23.36 9.96 -30.49
N VAL A 11 22.50 10.09 -31.51
CA VAL A 11 21.06 10.30 -31.34
C VAL A 11 20.40 9.08 -30.65
N LEU A 12 20.76 7.87 -31.06
CA LEU A 12 20.26 6.64 -30.39
C LEU A 12 20.75 6.52 -28.94
N LEU A 13 22.03 6.86 -28.68
CA LEU A 13 22.55 6.90 -27.31
C LEU A 13 21.87 7.99 -26.46
N SER A 14 21.60 9.17 -27.04
CA SER A 14 20.90 10.24 -26.34
C SER A 14 19.43 9.88 -26.07
N LEU A 15 18.78 9.11 -26.93
CA LEU A 15 17.44 8.56 -26.69
C LEU A 15 17.44 7.48 -25.58
N TRP A 16 18.53 6.75 -25.42
CA TRP A 16 18.71 5.79 -24.33
C TRP A 16 18.96 6.46 -22.97
N HIS A 17 19.47 7.69 -22.97
CA HIS A 17 19.68 8.49 -21.77
C HIS A 17 18.54 9.48 -21.49
N LEU A 18 17.45 9.47 -22.28
CA LEU A 18 16.25 10.16 -21.84
C LEU A 18 15.83 9.49 -20.54
N PRO A 19 15.84 10.21 -19.39
CA PRO A 19 15.32 9.65 -18.17
C PRO A 19 13.90 9.21 -18.51
N LEU A 20 13.58 7.94 -18.24
CA LEU A 20 12.20 7.50 -18.16
C LEU A 20 11.55 8.50 -17.20
N VAL A 21 10.86 9.48 -17.76
CA VAL A 21 10.07 10.40 -16.94
C VAL A 21 9.18 9.46 -16.13
N ASN A 22 9.41 9.39 -14.83
CA ASN A 22 8.55 8.66 -13.91
C ASN A 22 7.18 9.33 -14.01
N SER A 23 6.43 8.94 -15.05
CA SER A 23 5.07 9.44 -15.22
C SER A 23 4.25 8.82 -14.11
N PHE A 24 3.84 9.64 -13.18
CA PHE A 24 2.87 9.24 -12.19
C PHE A 24 1.62 8.71 -12.89
N PRO A 25 0.91 7.76 -12.26
CA PRO A 25 -0.33 7.28 -12.81
C PRO A 25 -1.28 8.44 -13.14
N TYR A 26 -2.03 8.34 -14.23
CA TYR A 26 -2.93 9.39 -14.74
C TYR A 26 -3.94 9.89 -13.68
N TRP A 27 -4.30 9.04 -12.74
CA TRP A 27 -5.25 9.34 -11.68
C TRP A 27 -4.63 10.14 -10.52
N PHE A 28 -3.29 10.27 -10.47
CA PHE A 28 -2.62 10.97 -9.38
C PHE A 28 -2.68 12.49 -9.60
N HIS A 29 -3.77 13.08 -9.20
CA HIS A 29 -4.04 14.52 -9.28
C HIS A 29 -4.65 15.04 -7.97
N GLU A 30 -4.68 16.36 -7.78
CA GLU A 30 -5.29 16.98 -6.62
C GLU A 30 -6.79 16.61 -6.53
N GLY A 31 -7.24 16.28 -5.33
CA GLY A 31 -8.60 15.82 -5.06
C GLY A 31 -8.84 14.33 -5.30
N ALA A 32 -7.92 13.60 -5.93
CA ALA A 32 -8.03 12.14 -6.02
C ALA A 32 -8.04 11.52 -4.62
N TYR A 33 -8.95 10.55 -4.40
CA TYR A 33 -9.03 9.84 -3.13
C TYR A 33 -9.32 8.35 -3.34
N VAL A 34 -8.89 7.58 -2.36
CA VAL A 34 -9.18 6.15 -2.21
C VAL A 34 -9.56 5.89 -0.76
N LYS A 35 -10.66 5.19 -0.55
CA LYS A 35 -11.16 4.80 0.77
C LYS A 35 -11.21 3.29 0.87
N TYR A 36 -10.65 2.76 1.94
CA TYR A 36 -10.64 1.34 2.30
C TYR A 36 -11.48 1.12 3.52
N ALA A 37 -12.00 -0.11 3.66
CA ALA A 37 -12.77 -0.51 4.83
C ALA A 37 -12.28 -1.84 5.41
N LEU A 38 -12.40 -1.94 6.74
CA LEU A 38 -12.54 -3.18 7.50
C LEU A 38 -13.98 -3.17 8.00
N LEU A 39 -14.87 -3.87 7.33
CA LEU A 39 -16.26 -3.93 7.76
C LEU A 39 -16.39 -4.95 8.88
N SER A 40 -17.01 -4.54 9.98
CA SER A 40 -17.38 -5.49 11.02
C SER A 40 -18.43 -6.42 10.48
N PRO A 41 -18.30 -7.74 10.70
CA PRO A 41 -19.35 -8.69 10.35
C PRO A 41 -20.64 -8.32 11.06
N GLN A 42 -21.73 -8.29 10.34
CA GLN A 42 -23.05 -8.12 10.92
C GLN A 42 -23.45 -9.43 11.60
N GLY A 43 -23.71 -9.41 12.90
CA GLY A 43 -24.15 -10.59 13.65
C GLY A 43 -23.86 -10.48 15.15
N GLU A 44 -24.50 -11.34 15.94
CA GLU A 44 -24.46 -11.35 17.41
C GLU A 44 -23.10 -11.73 18.03
N ASP A 45 -22.11 -12.09 17.20
CA ASP A 45 -20.78 -12.46 17.65
C ASP A 45 -19.95 -11.21 18.01
N ASN A 46 -20.04 -10.76 19.27
CA ASN A 46 -19.18 -9.74 19.89
C ASN A 46 -17.67 -10.09 19.87
N GLU A 47 -17.29 -11.23 19.32
CA GLU A 47 -15.92 -11.74 19.30
C GLU A 47 -15.06 -11.20 18.12
N LYS A 48 -15.67 -10.46 17.20
CA LYS A 48 -14.99 -9.98 15.98
C LYS A 48 -14.65 -8.50 16.11
N THR A 49 -13.58 -8.22 16.82
CA THR A 49 -13.14 -6.86 17.12
C THR A 49 -11.78 -6.62 16.50
N ASN A 50 -11.66 -5.56 15.70
CA ASN A 50 -10.35 -5.09 15.24
C ASN A 50 -9.66 -4.41 16.43
N ILE A 51 -8.37 -4.69 16.62
CA ILE A 51 -7.58 -4.13 17.71
C ILE A 51 -6.43 -3.33 17.12
N PHE A 52 -6.29 -2.08 17.58
CA PHE A 52 -5.20 -1.20 17.22
C PHE A 52 -4.41 -0.81 18.47
N GLU A 53 -3.14 -1.18 18.51
CA GLU A 53 -2.23 -0.69 19.53
C GLU A 53 -1.77 0.70 19.12
N VAL A 54 -2.20 1.71 19.88
CA VAL A 54 -1.84 3.11 19.63
C VAL A 54 -0.86 3.60 20.68
N TYR A 55 0.05 4.49 20.24
CA TYR A 55 0.97 5.15 21.15
C TYR A 55 0.67 6.66 21.17
N PRO A 56 0.15 7.20 22.31
CA PRO A 56 -0.33 8.57 22.38
C PRO A 56 0.65 9.62 21.89
N PRO A 57 1.98 9.57 22.18
CA PRO A 57 2.94 10.55 21.67
C PRO A 57 3.06 10.62 20.15
N LEU A 58 2.66 9.58 19.43
CA LEU A 58 2.69 9.55 17.96
C LEU A 58 1.34 9.94 17.33
N MET A 59 0.27 10.00 18.14
CA MET A 59 -1.07 10.30 17.61
C MET A 59 -1.19 11.76 17.14
N PRO A 60 -2.11 12.04 16.20
CA PRO A 60 -2.54 13.40 15.92
C PRO A 60 -3.12 14.07 17.17
N PRO A 61 -2.87 15.39 17.40
CA PRO A 61 -3.23 16.06 18.65
C PRO A 61 -4.68 15.88 19.10
N ASP A 62 -5.64 16.09 18.19
CA ASP A 62 -7.08 16.00 18.51
C ASP A 62 -7.50 14.59 18.94
N ALA A 63 -6.93 13.55 18.30
CA ALA A 63 -7.20 12.16 18.66
C ALA A 63 -6.52 11.78 19.98
N ARG A 64 -5.28 12.27 20.18
CA ARG A 64 -4.53 12.08 21.42
C ARG A 64 -5.27 12.66 22.62
N GLU A 65 -5.78 13.91 22.52
CA GLU A 65 -6.55 14.54 23.58
C GLU A 65 -7.77 13.71 23.99
N LYS A 66 -8.53 13.19 23.03
CA LYS A 66 -9.66 12.31 23.29
C LYS A 66 -9.29 11.02 24.04
N VAL A 67 -8.16 10.42 23.69
CA VAL A 67 -7.69 9.18 24.30
C VAL A 67 -7.15 9.45 25.70
N LEU A 68 -6.39 10.53 25.89
CA LEU A 68 -5.85 10.92 27.19
C LEU A 68 -6.91 11.49 28.16
N ALA A 69 -8.10 11.84 27.67
CA ALA A 69 -9.23 12.20 28.55
C ALA A 69 -9.77 11.03 29.37
N ILE A 70 -9.34 9.79 29.06
CA ILE A 70 -9.70 8.59 29.83
C ILE A 70 -8.72 8.46 31.00
N GLU A 71 -9.23 8.47 32.22
CA GLU A 71 -8.43 8.52 33.45
C GLU A 71 -7.40 7.39 33.59
N GLU A 72 -7.68 6.20 33.02
CA GLU A 72 -6.77 5.06 33.07
C GLU A 72 -5.69 5.09 32.00
N VAL A 73 -5.70 6.06 31.09
CA VAL A 73 -4.74 6.14 29.98
C VAL A 73 -3.54 7.00 30.37
N SER A 74 -2.35 6.39 30.32
CA SER A 74 -1.08 7.09 30.48
C SER A 74 -0.58 7.65 29.14
N GLU A 75 0.09 8.81 29.19
CA GLU A 75 0.70 9.42 28.01
C GLU A 75 1.85 8.58 27.43
N ASP A 76 2.58 7.89 28.30
CA ASP A 76 3.81 7.17 27.93
C ASP A 76 3.60 5.67 27.70
N GLU A 77 2.37 5.20 27.76
CA GLU A 77 2.02 3.80 27.57
C GLU A 77 1.16 3.58 26.34
N PRO A 78 1.23 2.39 25.70
CA PRO A 78 0.35 2.05 24.60
C PRO A 78 -1.08 1.85 25.09
N VAL A 79 -2.01 2.16 24.21
CA VAL A 79 -3.44 1.97 24.44
C VAL A 79 -3.99 1.01 23.41
N SER A 80 -4.58 -0.09 23.86
CA SER A 80 -5.29 -1.01 22.98
C SER A 80 -6.68 -0.45 22.67
N ILE A 81 -6.90 -0.06 21.42
CA ILE A 81 -8.20 0.41 20.93
C ILE A 81 -8.93 -0.74 20.26
N PHE A 82 -10.03 -1.16 20.87
CA PHE A 82 -10.95 -2.17 20.35
C PHE A 82 -12.03 -1.49 19.52
N VAL A 83 -12.22 -1.91 18.27
CA VAL A 83 -13.17 -1.32 17.35
C VAL A 83 -14.24 -2.32 17.00
N ARG A 84 -15.45 -2.11 17.51
CA ARG A 84 -16.61 -3.00 17.32
C ARG A 84 -17.40 -2.64 16.05
N GLY A 85 -17.27 -1.40 15.58
CA GLY A 85 -17.88 -0.92 14.36
C GLY A 85 -16.94 -1.02 13.16
N HIS A 86 -17.32 -0.37 12.05
CA HIS A 86 -16.52 -0.32 10.82
C HIS A 86 -15.28 0.55 11.01
N VAL A 87 -14.20 0.17 10.32
CA VAL A 87 -12.98 0.96 10.21
C VAL A 87 -12.85 1.46 8.79
N PHE A 88 -12.56 2.75 8.63
CA PHE A 88 -12.31 3.35 7.33
C PHE A 88 -10.93 4.01 7.29
N LEU A 89 -10.14 3.69 6.26
CA LEU A 89 -8.86 4.32 5.98
C LEU A 89 -8.95 5.06 4.64
N THR A 90 -8.79 6.38 4.66
CA THR A 90 -8.91 7.22 3.48
C THR A 90 -7.61 7.93 3.18
N PHE A 91 -7.22 7.90 1.92
CA PHE A 91 -6.11 8.65 1.36
C PHE A 91 -6.65 9.68 0.38
N ARG A 92 -6.18 10.93 0.48
CA ARG A 92 -6.55 12.00 -0.42
C ARG A 92 -5.33 12.81 -0.84
N VAL A 93 -5.14 12.98 -2.13
CA VAL A 93 -4.14 13.90 -2.67
C VAL A 93 -4.62 15.33 -2.44
N VAL A 94 -3.94 16.06 -1.56
CA VAL A 94 -4.33 17.42 -1.17
C VAL A 94 -3.73 18.45 -2.10
N SER A 95 -2.44 18.29 -2.42
CA SER A 95 -1.73 19.18 -3.34
C SER A 95 -0.53 18.51 -3.96
N ILE A 96 -0.16 18.96 -5.14
CA ILE A 96 1.01 18.49 -5.88
C ILE A 96 1.87 19.70 -6.21
N LYS A 97 3.18 19.61 -5.89
CA LYS A 97 4.17 20.64 -6.21
C LYS A 97 5.45 19.98 -6.71
N ASN A 98 5.79 20.20 -7.99
CA ASN A 98 7.01 19.65 -8.60
C ASN A 98 7.16 18.14 -8.28
N ASP A 99 8.20 17.79 -7.52
CA ASP A 99 8.54 16.41 -7.14
C ASP A 99 7.91 15.95 -5.82
N SER A 100 7.00 16.72 -5.25
CA SER A 100 6.35 16.39 -3.99
C SER A 100 4.83 16.46 -4.07
N ALA A 101 4.16 15.67 -3.23
CA ALA A 101 2.72 15.74 -3.03
C ALA A 101 2.38 15.66 -1.54
N LYS A 102 1.33 16.37 -1.14
CA LYS A 102 0.75 16.24 0.19
C LYS A 102 -0.40 15.25 0.13
N ILE A 103 -0.32 14.21 0.94
CA ILE A 103 -1.34 13.17 1.06
C ILE A 103 -1.97 13.26 2.45
N ASN A 104 -3.26 13.55 2.49
CA ASN A 104 -4.01 13.46 3.74
C ASN A 104 -4.45 12.01 3.97
N ILE A 105 -4.10 11.49 5.14
CA ILE A 105 -4.46 10.16 5.58
C ILE A 105 -5.43 10.31 6.74
N THR A 106 -6.56 9.62 6.68
CA THR A 106 -7.57 9.64 7.73
C THR A 106 -7.97 8.20 8.06
N LEU A 107 -7.80 7.81 9.33
CA LEU A 107 -8.34 6.57 9.88
C LEU A 107 -9.51 6.91 10.79
N GLU A 108 -10.66 6.30 10.53
CA GLU A 108 -11.88 6.46 11.30
C GLU A 108 -12.26 5.11 11.92
N LEU A 109 -12.28 5.07 13.24
CA LEU A 109 -12.60 3.90 14.06
C LEU A 109 -13.98 4.12 14.68
N ASN A 110 -14.99 3.39 14.18
CA ASN A 110 -16.36 3.52 14.64
C ASN A 110 -16.64 2.56 15.81
N ASP A 111 -17.33 3.03 16.84
CA ASP A 111 -17.55 2.33 18.09
C ASP A 111 -16.25 1.81 18.72
N ALA A 112 -15.29 2.75 18.90
CA ALA A 112 -13.98 2.52 19.48
C ALA A 112 -14.05 2.50 21.01
N TRP A 113 -13.25 1.60 21.62
CA TRP A 113 -13.17 1.38 23.07
C TRP A 113 -11.71 1.25 23.50
N ALA A 114 -11.28 2.06 24.46
CA ALA A 114 -9.97 1.87 25.09
C ALA A 114 -10.03 0.68 26.06
N TYR A 115 -9.02 -0.20 25.98
CA TYR A 115 -8.90 -1.41 26.83
C TYR A 115 -10.17 -2.28 26.85
N ASN A 116 -11.00 -2.21 25.81
CA ASN A 116 -12.32 -2.86 25.73
C ASN A 116 -13.31 -2.48 26.86
N ARG A 117 -13.05 -1.42 27.61
CA ARG A 117 -13.82 -0.97 28.79
C ARG A 117 -14.39 0.44 28.63
N HIS A 118 -13.58 1.38 28.14
CA HIS A 118 -13.94 2.80 28.07
C HIS A 118 -14.35 3.17 26.66
N ARG A 119 -15.63 3.48 26.47
CA ARG A 119 -16.17 3.84 25.16
C ARG A 119 -15.68 5.22 24.73
N ILE A 120 -15.03 5.30 23.57
CA ILE A 120 -14.63 6.54 22.92
C ILE A 120 -15.69 6.98 21.90
N GLY A 121 -16.39 6.03 21.31
CA GLY A 121 -17.31 6.25 20.21
C GLY A 121 -16.59 6.33 18.86
N VAL A 122 -16.67 7.44 18.16
CA VAL A 122 -15.91 7.64 16.91
C VAL A 122 -14.57 8.27 17.22
N LEU A 123 -13.49 7.52 16.95
CA LEU A 123 -12.12 8.03 17.02
C LEU A 123 -11.59 8.25 15.60
N LYS A 124 -11.30 9.51 15.28
CA LYS A 124 -10.78 9.91 13.98
C LYS A 124 -9.34 10.39 14.12
N LEU A 125 -8.43 9.73 13.41
CA LEU A 125 -7.02 10.12 13.34
C LEU A 125 -6.75 10.64 11.93
N SER A 126 -6.14 11.82 11.81
CA SER A 126 -5.86 12.41 10.51
C SER A 126 -4.49 13.09 10.50
N ARG A 127 -3.73 12.88 9.44
CA ARG A 127 -2.42 13.52 9.23
C ARG A 127 -2.12 13.73 7.75
N VAL A 128 -1.40 14.80 7.45
CA VAL A 128 -0.88 15.07 6.11
C VAL A 128 0.58 14.59 6.05
N LEU A 129 0.89 13.70 5.11
CA LEU A 129 2.24 13.25 4.82
C LEU A 129 2.78 13.90 3.55
N LEU A 130 4.09 14.13 3.54
CA LEU A 130 4.81 14.58 2.35
C LEU A 130 5.34 13.37 1.59
N LEU A 131 4.85 13.16 0.38
CA LEU A 131 5.33 12.15 -0.55
C LEU A 131 6.33 12.81 -1.51
N ASN A 132 7.54 12.28 -1.57
CA ASN A 132 8.47 12.58 -2.66
C ASN A 132 8.11 11.69 -3.85
N ARG A 133 7.87 12.31 -5.01
CA ARG A 133 7.39 11.63 -6.22
C ARG A 133 8.49 10.93 -6.99
N SER A 134 9.75 11.33 -6.80
CA SER A 134 10.87 10.73 -7.54
C SER A 134 11.29 9.38 -6.99
N ASP A 135 11.21 9.17 -5.67
CA ASP A 135 11.56 7.92 -5.01
C ASP A 135 10.36 7.17 -4.41
N MET A 136 9.16 7.75 -4.50
CA MET A 136 7.93 7.18 -3.96
C MET A 136 7.99 6.93 -2.45
N MET A 137 8.59 7.84 -1.69
CA MET A 137 8.77 7.72 -0.25
C MET A 137 8.04 8.83 0.49
N TYR A 138 7.44 8.48 1.63
CA TYR A 138 7.02 9.47 2.61
C TYR A 138 8.21 9.95 3.44
N TYR A 139 8.23 11.23 3.72
CA TYR A 139 9.21 11.87 4.58
C TYR A 139 8.54 12.54 5.77
N GLY A 140 9.14 12.37 6.94
CA GLY A 140 8.77 13.09 8.15
C GLY A 140 9.27 14.54 8.13
N GLU A 141 8.80 15.35 9.06
CA GLU A 141 9.17 16.77 9.19
C GLU A 141 10.69 16.97 9.38
N ASN A 142 11.37 15.99 9.94
CA ASN A 142 12.84 15.98 10.12
C ASN A 142 13.60 15.48 8.89
N GLY A 143 12.94 15.27 7.75
CA GLY A 143 13.53 14.75 6.52
C GLY A 143 13.86 13.25 6.54
N ALA A 144 13.52 12.51 7.61
CA ALA A 144 13.72 11.07 7.64
C ALA A 144 12.67 10.36 6.78
N ALA A 145 13.12 9.36 5.99
CA ALA A 145 12.21 8.53 5.22
C ALA A 145 11.38 7.65 6.17
N LEU A 146 10.06 7.68 6.01
CA LEU A 146 9.11 6.86 6.77
C LEU A 146 8.82 5.52 6.07
N GLY A 147 8.80 5.54 4.75
CA GLY A 147 8.51 4.35 3.95
C GLY A 147 7.70 4.68 2.70
N ARG A 148 7.40 3.64 1.92
CA ARG A 148 6.59 3.75 0.70
C ARG A 148 5.10 3.71 1.02
N PRO A 149 4.25 4.41 0.22
CA PRO A 149 2.79 4.28 0.36
C PRO A 149 2.37 2.82 0.16
N ILE A 150 1.39 2.38 0.97
CA ILE A 150 0.76 1.07 0.74
C ILE A 150 -0.45 1.17 -0.18
N PHE A 151 -1.12 2.33 -0.24
CA PHE A 151 -2.37 2.46 -0.97
C PHE A 151 -2.18 2.52 -2.49
N PHE A 152 -0.96 2.78 -2.97
CA PHE A 152 -0.63 2.72 -4.38
C PHE A 152 0.86 2.49 -4.62
N MET A 153 1.18 2.05 -5.82
CA MET A 153 2.52 1.99 -6.38
C MET A 153 2.53 2.49 -7.82
N ASN A 154 3.70 2.78 -8.37
CA ASN A 154 3.83 3.00 -9.80
C ASN A 154 3.84 1.64 -10.53
N PRO A 155 2.82 1.28 -11.32
CA PRO A 155 2.75 -0.01 -11.98
C PRO A 155 3.84 -0.20 -13.06
N LEU A 156 4.37 0.91 -13.61
CA LEU A 156 5.45 0.88 -14.58
C LEU A 156 6.83 0.69 -13.95
N SER A 157 6.95 0.96 -12.64
CA SER A 157 8.17 0.82 -11.86
C SER A 157 7.82 0.35 -10.45
N PRO A 158 7.39 -0.91 -10.29
CA PRO A 158 7.08 -1.46 -8.98
C PRO A 158 8.35 -1.54 -8.13
N PRO A 159 8.22 -1.54 -6.80
CA PRO A 159 9.38 -1.61 -5.92
C PRO A 159 10.14 -2.92 -6.12
N HIS A 160 11.46 -2.85 -6.03
CA HIS A 160 12.33 -4.02 -6.17
C HIS A 160 12.52 -4.76 -4.85
N ARG A 161 12.95 -6.01 -4.96
CA ARG A 161 13.31 -6.80 -3.78
C ARG A 161 14.38 -6.09 -2.96
N ASP A 162 14.24 -6.18 -1.62
CA ASP A 162 15.08 -5.59 -0.60
C ASP A 162 15.04 -4.05 -0.50
N GLU A 163 14.20 -3.38 -1.30
CA GLU A 163 13.91 -1.95 -1.09
C GLU A 163 13.13 -1.71 0.20
N LEU A 164 13.42 -0.59 0.84
CA LEU A 164 12.72 -0.17 2.06
C LEU A 164 11.24 0.07 1.79
N TRP A 165 10.38 -0.62 2.55
CA TRP A 165 8.94 -0.35 2.54
C TRP A 165 8.49 0.46 3.75
N MET A 166 8.96 0.10 4.95
CA MET A 166 8.65 0.85 6.17
C MET A 166 9.89 0.98 7.05
N ASN A 167 10.18 2.22 7.45
CA ASN A 167 11.22 2.54 8.41
C ASN A 167 10.65 2.46 9.83
N VAL A 168 11.20 1.60 10.65
CA VAL A 168 10.75 1.39 12.04
C VAL A 168 11.54 2.18 13.07
N SER A 169 12.48 3.04 12.65
CA SER A 169 13.27 3.85 13.57
C SER A 169 12.43 4.65 14.59
N PRO A 170 11.23 5.16 14.23
CA PRO A 170 10.36 5.78 15.23
C PRO A 170 9.94 4.82 16.34
N LEU A 171 9.66 3.54 16.03
CA LEU A 171 9.28 2.52 17.00
C LEU A 171 10.44 2.15 17.92
N VAL A 172 11.63 2.00 17.36
CA VAL A 172 12.84 1.65 18.13
C VAL A 172 13.17 2.71 19.18
N LYS A 173 12.92 3.99 18.89
CA LYS A 173 13.11 5.09 19.86
C LYS A 173 12.22 4.95 21.11
N PHE A 174 11.11 4.25 21.01
CA PHE A 174 10.19 3.98 22.12
C PHE A 174 10.42 2.61 22.79
N GLY A 175 11.59 2.00 22.56
CA GLY A 175 11.94 0.73 23.19
C GLY A 175 11.31 -0.49 22.51
N ILE A 176 10.71 -0.33 21.33
CA ILE A 176 10.14 -1.44 20.57
C ILE A 176 11.27 -2.14 19.80
N SER A 177 11.44 -3.43 20.05
CA SER A 177 12.38 -4.27 19.31
C SER A 177 11.75 -4.77 18.04
N THR A 178 12.22 -4.30 16.89
CA THR A 178 11.76 -4.70 15.55
C THR A 178 12.80 -4.36 14.49
N LYS A 179 12.49 -4.65 13.21
CA LYS A 179 13.36 -4.37 12.06
C LYS A 179 12.57 -3.73 10.93
N ASN A 180 13.24 -2.97 10.09
CA ASN A 180 12.66 -2.38 8.90
C ASN A 180 11.95 -3.43 8.05
N LEU A 181 10.81 -3.02 7.50
CA LEU A 181 10.13 -3.82 6.48
C LEU A 181 10.71 -3.47 5.12
N VAL A 182 11.13 -4.50 4.41
CA VAL A 182 11.64 -4.41 3.05
C VAL A 182 10.83 -5.33 2.15
N VAL A 183 10.74 -4.98 0.88
CA VAL A 183 10.07 -5.80 -0.13
C VAL A 183 10.77 -7.16 -0.25
N LYS A 184 10.04 -8.25 -0.14
CA LYS A 184 10.57 -9.61 -0.29
C LYS A 184 10.09 -10.30 -1.54
N ASN A 185 8.85 -10.05 -1.92
CA ASN A 185 8.25 -10.67 -3.09
C ASN A 185 7.45 -9.65 -3.88
N VAL A 186 7.58 -9.70 -5.20
CA VAL A 186 6.71 -9.02 -6.17
C VAL A 186 6.27 -10.07 -7.16
N SER A 187 4.98 -10.35 -7.22
CA SER A 187 4.41 -11.41 -8.04
C SER A 187 3.31 -10.88 -8.94
N TYR A 188 3.36 -11.27 -10.20
CA TYR A 188 2.34 -11.01 -11.23
C TYR A 188 1.46 -12.24 -11.50
N SER A 189 1.81 -13.36 -10.90
CA SER A 189 1.09 -14.64 -11.05
C SER A 189 0.19 -14.97 -9.87
N TRP A 190 0.02 -14.03 -8.94
CA TRP A 190 -0.86 -14.22 -7.80
C TRP A 190 -2.33 -14.16 -8.26
N MET A 191 -3.11 -15.17 -7.92
CA MET A 191 -4.52 -15.28 -8.28
C MET A 191 -4.81 -15.13 -9.78
N VAL A 192 -3.96 -15.70 -10.64
CA VAL A 192 -4.21 -15.73 -12.09
C VAL A 192 -5.58 -16.39 -12.35
N ASP A 193 -6.34 -15.79 -13.26
CA ASP A 193 -7.70 -16.23 -13.67
C ASP A 193 -8.75 -16.21 -12.53
N LYS A 194 -8.49 -15.47 -11.44
CA LYS A 194 -9.43 -15.31 -10.34
C LYS A 194 -9.98 -13.89 -10.27
N THR A 195 -11.23 -13.80 -9.83
CA THR A 195 -11.88 -12.52 -9.51
C THR A 195 -11.58 -12.16 -8.07
N LEU A 196 -11.12 -10.94 -7.84
CA LEU A 196 -10.97 -10.35 -6.52
C LEU A 196 -12.19 -9.49 -6.20
N HIS A 197 -12.92 -9.88 -5.17
CA HIS A 197 -14.06 -9.12 -4.70
C HIS A 197 -13.60 -8.03 -3.72
N THR A 198 -14.02 -6.79 -3.98
CA THR A 198 -13.86 -5.68 -3.05
C THR A 198 -15.23 -5.05 -2.77
N TYR A 199 -15.33 -4.19 -1.77
CA TYR A 199 -16.58 -3.49 -1.49
C TYR A 199 -16.95 -2.49 -2.59
N TYR A 200 -15.98 -2.02 -3.38
CA TYR A 200 -16.20 -1.09 -4.48
C TYR A 200 -16.74 -1.78 -5.72
N ARG A 201 -16.07 -2.84 -6.18
CA ARG A 201 -16.47 -3.69 -7.31
C ARG A 201 -15.61 -4.95 -7.36
N ASP A 202 -15.97 -5.84 -8.26
CA ASP A 202 -15.14 -6.96 -8.64
C ASP A 202 -14.02 -6.53 -9.58
N PHE A 203 -12.84 -7.10 -9.38
CA PHE A 203 -11.69 -6.94 -10.26
C PHE A 203 -11.29 -8.29 -10.81
N VAL A 204 -10.75 -8.29 -12.03
CA VAL A 204 -10.21 -9.50 -12.68
C VAL A 204 -8.70 -9.35 -12.85
N SER A 205 -7.98 -10.49 -12.85
CA SER A 205 -6.55 -10.50 -13.12
C SER A 205 -6.20 -9.81 -14.46
N PRO A 206 -4.99 -9.27 -14.64
CA PRO A 206 -3.82 -9.46 -13.78
C PRO A 206 -3.75 -8.52 -12.58
N TYR A 207 -3.10 -9.00 -11.51
CA TYR A 207 -2.81 -8.22 -10.31
C TYR A 207 -1.31 -8.15 -10.09
N ILE A 208 -0.89 -7.19 -9.26
CA ILE A 208 0.46 -7.14 -8.72
C ILE A 208 0.35 -7.40 -7.22
N TYR A 209 0.93 -8.50 -6.76
CA TYR A 209 1.05 -8.80 -5.33
C TYR A 209 2.43 -8.43 -4.83
N ILE A 210 2.48 -7.67 -3.74
CA ILE A 210 3.74 -7.28 -3.09
C ILE A 210 3.68 -7.69 -1.63
N GLU A 211 4.78 -8.27 -1.15
CA GLU A 211 4.91 -8.75 0.22
C GLU A 211 6.24 -8.29 0.83
N SER A 212 6.21 -7.87 2.11
CA SER A 212 7.40 -7.56 2.88
C SER A 212 7.99 -8.80 3.57
N ASN A 213 9.18 -8.64 4.16
CA ASN A 213 9.63 -9.56 5.19
C ASN A 213 8.68 -9.52 6.40
N ARG A 214 8.69 -10.59 7.18
CA ARG A 214 8.11 -10.61 8.53
C ARG A 214 9.17 -10.17 9.52
N ALA A 215 8.92 -9.09 10.26
CA ALA A 215 9.80 -8.58 11.28
C ALA A 215 9.20 -8.90 12.67
N PRO A 216 9.95 -9.50 13.60
CA PRO A 216 9.48 -9.69 14.95
C PRO A 216 9.17 -8.33 15.58
N PHE A 217 8.12 -8.27 16.37
CA PHE A 217 7.72 -7.10 17.13
C PHE A 217 7.66 -7.49 18.60
N PHE A 218 8.38 -6.77 19.44
CA PHE A 218 8.37 -6.97 20.87
C PHE A 218 8.47 -5.62 21.58
N TRP A 219 7.49 -5.34 22.45
CA TRP A 219 7.44 -4.13 23.26
C TRP A 219 7.29 -4.52 24.73
N LYS A 220 8.29 -4.24 25.52
CA LYS A 220 8.28 -4.46 26.96
C LYS A 220 7.54 -3.28 27.61
N LEU A 221 6.55 -3.57 28.44
CA LEU A 221 5.76 -2.63 29.24
C LEU A 221 6.08 -2.83 30.71
N PRO A 222 5.72 -1.89 31.61
CA PRO A 222 5.89 -2.05 33.06
C PRO A 222 5.26 -3.35 33.59
N ASP A 223 4.04 -3.65 33.14
CA ASP A 223 3.24 -4.77 33.65
C ASP A 223 3.16 -5.96 32.68
N GLY A 224 4.02 -6.02 31.65
CA GLY A 224 3.99 -7.12 30.71
C GLY A 224 4.73 -6.86 29.40
N TYR A 225 4.19 -7.38 28.31
CA TYR A 225 4.72 -7.12 26.97
C TYR A 225 3.67 -7.30 25.89
N ILE A 226 3.87 -6.60 24.77
CA ILE A 226 3.14 -6.83 23.52
C ILE A 226 4.12 -7.52 22.57
N SER A 227 3.70 -8.61 21.95
CA SER A 227 4.53 -9.32 20.98
C SER A 227 3.72 -9.68 19.73
N GLY A 228 4.44 -9.80 18.61
CA GLY A 228 3.84 -10.16 17.33
C GLY A 228 4.83 -10.11 16.19
N SER A 229 4.34 -9.91 15.00
CA SER A 229 5.15 -9.67 13.81
C SER A 229 4.58 -8.54 12.99
N LEU A 230 5.43 -7.65 12.51
CA LEU A 230 5.08 -6.67 11.49
C LEU A 230 5.21 -7.33 10.12
N HIS A 231 4.24 -7.06 9.26
CA HIS A 231 4.21 -7.57 7.91
C HIS A 231 3.31 -6.69 7.06
N ILE A 232 3.68 -6.48 5.81
CA ILE A 232 2.86 -5.82 4.80
C ILE A 232 2.67 -6.80 3.65
N GLY A 233 1.42 -7.01 3.25
CA GLY A 233 1.06 -7.73 2.04
C GLY A 233 -0.07 -6.98 1.36
N ALA A 234 0.06 -6.68 0.07
CA ALA A 234 -0.94 -5.91 -0.65
C ALA A 234 -1.08 -6.39 -2.10
N VAL A 235 -2.30 -6.30 -2.60
CA VAL A 235 -2.67 -6.62 -3.98
C VAL A 235 -3.05 -5.32 -4.67
N TYR A 236 -2.47 -5.08 -5.82
CA TYR A 236 -2.69 -3.88 -6.60
C TYR A 236 -3.31 -4.20 -7.94
N ASP A 237 -4.17 -3.31 -8.40
CA ASP A 237 -4.63 -3.31 -9.77
C ASP A 237 -3.44 -3.08 -10.72
N PHE A 238 -3.36 -3.89 -11.76
CA PHE A 238 -2.22 -3.91 -12.67
C PHE A 238 -2.07 -2.61 -13.46
N ASP A 239 -3.17 -2.00 -13.87
CA ASP A 239 -3.17 -0.84 -14.74
C ASP A 239 -2.98 0.47 -13.98
N THR A 240 -3.63 0.59 -12.81
CA THR A 240 -3.61 1.83 -12.03
C THR A 240 -2.55 1.84 -10.93
N GLY A 241 -2.12 0.66 -10.47
CA GLY A 241 -1.27 0.52 -9.30
C GLY A 241 -1.95 0.85 -7.98
N ILE A 242 -3.29 0.96 -7.95
CA ILE A 242 -4.06 1.20 -6.73
C ILE A 242 -4.19 -0.11 -5.96
N MET A 243 -3.98 -0.05 -4.65
CA MET A 243 -4.21 -1.19 -3.78
C MET A 243 -5.70 -1.59 -3.80
N LEU A 244 -5.96 -2.85 -4.04
CA LEU A 244 -7.31 -3.43 -3.99
C LEU A 244 -7.60 -4.01 -2.60
N THR A 245 -6.59 -4.64 -2.01
CA THR A 245 -6.66 -5.20 -0.65
C THR A 245 -5.28 -5.24 -0.01
N SER A 246 -5.24 -5.04 1.31
CA SER A 246 -4.04 -5.16 2.13
C SER A 246 -4.08 -6.45 2.94
N VAL A 247 -3.67 -7.54 2.33
CA VAL A 247 -3.69 -8.87 2.97
C VAL A 247 -2.78 -8.89 4.18
N PHE A 248 -3.33 -9.12 5.38
CA PHE A 248 -2.58 -9.26 6.64
C PHE A 248 -1.66 -8.09 7.02
N THR A 249 -1.93 -6.88 6.52
CA THR A 249 -1.10 -5.71 6.86
C THR A 249 -1.35 -5.27 8.29
N LYS A 250 -0.37 -5.47 9.16
CA LYS A 250 -0.42 -5.09 10.59
C LYS A 250 0.25 -3.77 10.91
N ALA A 251 1.02 -3.25 9.99
CA ALA A 251 1.73 -1.98 10.10
C ALA A 251 1.95 -1.37 8.73
N SER A 252 2.03 -0.06 8.65
CA SER A 252 2.42 0.69 7.46
C SER A 252 2.96 2.06 7.85
N PRO A 253 3.68 2.76 6.96
CA PRO A 253 4.11 4.13 7.23
C PRO A 253 2.94 5.05 7.57
N GLU A 254 1.80 4.85 6.93
CA GLU A 254 0.58 5.63 7.15
C GLU A 254 0.00 5.37 8.54
N LEU A 255 -0.20 4.11 8.91
CA LEU A 255 -0.72 3.74 10.23
C LEU A 255 0.22 4.24 11.33
N LEU A 256 1.53 4.05 11.16
CA LEU A 256 2.52 4.56 12.11
C LEU A 256 2.44 6.09 12.24
N SER A 257 2.25 6.80 11.14
CA SER A 257 2.09 8.26 11.17
C SER A 257 0.88 8.73 11.97
N LEU A 258 -0.13 7.88 12.11
CA LEU A 258 -1.34 8.12 12.90
C LEU A 258 -1.21 7.64 14.36
N GLY A 259 -0.04 7.11 14.73
CA GLY A 259 0.20 6.57 16.08
C GLY A 259 -0.17 5.11 16.26
N ILE A 260 -0.56 4.40 15.18
CA ILE A 260 -0.83 2.97 15.23
C ILE A 260 0.51 2.23 15.12
N VAL A 261 0.89 1.52 16.16
CA VAL A 261 2.16 0.77 16.19
C VAL A 261 1.98 -0.69 15.78
N LEU A 262 0.79 -1.24 15.97
CA LEU A 262 0.42 -2.57 15.54
C LEU A 262 -1.10 -2.64 15.34
N GLY A 263 -1.54 -3.22 14.23
CA GLY A 263 -2.93 -3.56 13.98
C GLY A 263 -3.15 -5.07 14.05
N SER A 264 -4.26 -5.50 14.60
CA SER A 264 -4.75 -6.87 14.55
C SER A 264 -6.09 -6.87 13.85
N ASP A 265 -6.18 -7.60 12.74
CA ASP A 265 -7.37 -7.54 11.88
C ASP A 265 -8.56 -8.27 12.49
N TYR A 266 -8.31 -9.24 13.38
CA TYR A 266 -9.35 -9.89 14.20
C TYR A 266 -8.77 -10.73 15.32
N ASP A 267 -9.65 -11.18 16.21
CA ASP A 267 -9.39 -12.39 17.00
C ASP A 267 -9.11 -13.58 16.05
N TYR A 268 -8.09 -14.37 16.35
CA TYR A 268 -7.71 -15.59 15.62
C TYR A 268 -8.91 -16.51 15.32
N ARG A 269 -9.86 -16.62 16.26
CA ARG A 269 -11.09 -17.40 16.11
C ARG A 269 -12.03 -16.86 15.02
N ALA A 270 -12.08 -15.55 14.82
CA ALA A 270 -12.86 -14.96 13.72
C ALA A 270 -12.23 -15.28 12.37
N GLY A 271 -10.89 -15.32 12.28
CA GLY A 271 -10.17 -15.77 11.09
C GLY A 271 -10.47 -17.23 10.76
N GLU A 272 -10.49 -18.12 11.75
CA GLU A 272 -10.85 -19.53 11.54
C GLU A 272 -12.31 -19.69 11.12
N LYS A 273 -13.25 -18.97 11.73
CA LYS A 273 -14.66 -19.00 11.31
C LYS A 273 -14.85 -18.49 9.89
N LEU A 274 -14.17 -17.40 9.52
CA LEU A 274 -14.21 -16.87 8.17
C LEU A 274 -13.66 -17.86 7.16
N SER A 275 -12.52 -18.50 7.45
CA SER A 275 -11.93 -19.54 6.60
C SER A 275 -12.89 -20.72 6.42
N LYS A 276 -13.56 -21.17 7.49
CA LYS A 276 -14.57 -22.24 7.40
C LYS A 276 -15.77 -21.85 6.55
N LEU A 277 -16.31 -20.64 6.71
CA LEU A 277 -17.42 -20.15 5.89
C LEU A 277 -17.04 -20.07 4.41
N ILE A 278 -15.80 -19.64 4.12
CA ILE A 278 -15.25 -19.63 2.77
C ILE A 278 -15.16 -21.04 2.21
N ASP A 279 -14.64 -22.00 2.99
CA ASP A 279 -14.49 -23.39 2.58
C ASP A 279 -15.84 -24.12 2.41
N GLU A 280 -16.84 -23.81 3.23
CA GLU A 280 -18.15 -24.44 3.23
C GLU A 280 -19.06 -23.92 2.10
N GLU A 281 -19.04 -22.62 1.81
CA GLU A 281 -19.92 -22.04 0.81
C GLU A 281 -19.46 -22.31 -0.63
N LYS A 282 -18.21 -22.67 -0.89
CA LYS A 282 -17.63 -23.01 -2.22
C LYS A 282 -18.08 -22.10 -3.36
N THR A 283 -18.43 -20.86 -3.07
CA THR A 283 -18.95 -19.90 -4.03
C THR A 283 -17.82 -19.04 -4.55
N ASP A 284 -17.94 -18.48 -5.76
CA ASP A 284 -16.97 -17.52 -6.36
C ASP A 284 -16.78 -16.24 -5.53
N ARG A 285 -17.53 -16.08 -4.42
CA ARG A 285 -17.39 -15.00 -3.44
C ARG A 285 -16.27 -15.21 -2.42
N GLU A 286 -15.48 -16.24 -2.55
CA GLU A 286 -14.51 -16.75 -1.57
C GLU A 286 -13.28 -15.84 -1.33
N TRP A 287 -13.19 -14.69 -1.98
CA TRP A 287 -11.96 -13.91 -1.98
C TRP A 287 -12.05 -12.56 -1.28
N TRP A 288 -12.88 -12.47 -0.26
CA TRP A 288 -12.78 -11.41 0.74
C TRP A 288 -11.51 -11.62 1.56
N GLN A 289 -10.47 -10.89 1.20
CA GLN A 289 -9.21 -10.99 1.93
C GLN A 289 -9.33 -10.26 3.27
N PRO A 290 -8.76 -10.82 4.34
CA PRO A 290 -8.62 -10.07 5.60
C PRO A 290 -7.76 -8.83 5.36
N GLY A 291 -8.07 -7.75 6.08
CA GLY A 291 -7.38 -6.47 5.95
C GLY A 291 -8.22 -5.41 5.26
N PHE A 292 -7.59 -4.29 4.93
CA PHE A 292 -8.26 -3.19 4.28
C PHE A 292 -8.60 -3.51 2.83
N ASN A 293 -9.89 -3.48 2.48
CA ASN A 293 -10.38 -3.69 1.12
C ASN A 293 -10.90 -2.39 0.53
N LEU A 294 -10.69 -2.20 -0.78
CA LEU A 294 -11.18 -1.03 -1.51
C LEU A 294 -12.69 -0.88 -1.34
N TYR A 295 -13.12 0.29 -0.85
CA TYR A 295 -14.51 0.58 -0.50
C TYR A 295 -15.13 1.65 -1.40
N ASP A 296 -14.38 2.74 -1.65
CA ASP A 296 -14.88 3.88 -2.42
C ASP A 296 -13.71 4.70 -2.99
N THR A 297 -13.93 5.32 -4.16
CA THR A 297 -12.92 6.16 -4.80
C THR A 297 -13.56 7.02 -5.90
N ASN A 298 -12.96 8.18 -6.19
CA ASN A 298 -13.29 8.96 -7.38
C ASN A 298 -12.40 8.65 -8.59
N ILE A 299 -11.52 7.66 -8.46
CA ILE A 299 -10.62 7.25 -9.53
C ILE A 299 -11.35 6.31 -10.50
N LYS A 300 -11.23 6.58 -11.78
CA LYS A 300 -11.77 5.71 -12.83
C LYS A 300 -10.77 4.62 -13.14
N PHE A 301 -11.14 3.38 -12.87
CA PHE A 301 -10.37 2.24 -13.35
C PHE A 301 -10.70 2.00 -14.83
N PRO A 302 -9.75 1.60 -15.66
CA PRO A 302 -10.02 1.17 -17.03
C PRO A 302 -11.10 0.07 -17.02
N GLU A 303 -11.97 0.07 -18.01
CA GLU A 303 -12.80 -1.10 -18.26
C GLU A 303 -11.87 -2.23 -18.65
N THR A 304 -11.91 -3.33 -17.90
CA THR A 304 -11.09 -4.51 -18.17
C THR A 304 -11.49 -5.07 -19.53
N SER A 305 -10.72 -4.75 -20.56
CA SER A 305 -10.78 -5.54 -21.77
C SER A 305 -10.21 -6.91 -21.43
N SER A 306 -11.05 -7.93 -21.44
CA SER A 306 -10.74 -9.34 -21.15
C SER A 306 -9.67 -9.95 -22.08
N THR A 307 -8.89 -9.14 -22.77
CA THR A 307 -7.90 -9.51 -23.78
C THR A 307 -6.53 -8.84 -23.63
N ALA A 308 -6.27 -8.10 -22.55
CA ALA A 308 -4.94 -7.55 -22.32
C ALA A 308 -3.97 -8.63 -21.84
N THR A 309 -3.42 -9.37 -22.79
CA THR A 309 -2.19 -10.14 -22.52
C THR A 309 -1.09 -9.17 -22.06
N PRO A 310 -0.26 -9.52 -21.03
CA PRO A 310 0.74 -8.64 -20.39
C PRO A 310 1.88 -8.16 -21.29
N ASN A 311 1.70 -8.13 -22.60
CA ASN A 311 2.77 -8.04 -23.59
C ASN A 311 2.72 -6.83 -24.53
N THR A 312 1.83 -5.84 -24.31
CA THR A 312 1.70 -4.76 -25.29
C THR A 312 2.96 -3.88 -25.32
N GLY A 313 3.51 -3.51 -24.17
CA GLY A 313 4.76 -2.73 -24.10
C GLY A 313 5.96 -3.51 -24.64
N MET A 314 6.06 -4.80 -24.35
CA MET A 314 7.12 -5.68 -24.82
C MET A 314 6.98 -5.94 -26.33
N LYS A 315 5.78 -6.06 -26.88
CA LYS A 315 5.51 -6.19 -28.32
C LYS A 315 5.97 -4.94 -29.09
N TYR A 316 5.69 -3.74 -28.56
CA TYR A 316 6.20 -2.50 -29.18
C TYR A 316 7.71 -2.39 -29.10
N PHE A 317 8.31 -2.78 -27.98
CA PHE A 317 9.77 -2.82 -27.83
C PHE A 317 10.41 -3.79 -28.82
N PHE A 318 9.89 -5.01 -28.97
CA PHE A 318 10.37 -5.97 -29.95
C PHE A 318 10.12 -5.50 -31.39
N ALA A 319 8.97 -4.89 -31.68
CA ALA A 319 8.68 -4.37 -33.02
C ALA A 319 9.64 -3.24 -33.40
N VAL A 320 9.89 -2.28 -32.50
CA VAL A 320 10.83 -1.18 -32.72
C VAL A 320 12.27 -1.72 -32.87
N SER A 321 12.69 -2.66 -32.03
CA SER A 321 14.01 -3.29 -32.11
C SER A 321 14.20 -4.07 -33.43
N LEU A 322 13.15 -4.77 -33.87
CA LEU A 322 13.18 -5.51 -35.17
C LEU A 322 13.28 -4.55 -36.36
N VAL A 323 12.54 -3.44 -36.34
CA VAL A 323 12.62 -2.41 -37.40
C VAL A 323 14.00 -1.77 -37.43
N CYS A 324 14.59 -1.44 -36.29
CA CYS A 324 15.94 -0.92 -36.19
C CYS A 324 16.98 -1.92 -36.73
N LEU A 325 16.82 -3.20 -36.40
CA LEU A 325 17.71 -4.27 -36.92
C LEU A 325 17.61 -4.43 -38.45
N LEU A 326 16.39 -4.44 -38.99
CA LEU A 326 16.14 -4.53 -40.42
C LEU A 326 16.71 -3.32 -41.17
N LEU A 327 16.54 -2.11 -40.64
CA LEU A 327 17.13 -0.90 -41.22
C LEU A 327 18.67 -0.96 -41.23
N THR A 328 19.27 -1.49 -40.17
CA THR A 328 20.74 -1.67 -40.10
C THR A 328 21.23 -2.67 -41.12
N ILE A 329 20.53 -3.77 -41.35
CA ILE A 329 20.86 -4.79 -42.35
C ILE A 329 20.73 -4.21 -43.75
N ILE A 330 19.65 -3.50 -44.05
CA ILE A 330 19.44 -2.87 -45.39
C ILE A 330 20.52 -1.83 -45.67
N LEU A 331 20.88 -1.01 -44.68
CA LEU A 331 21.94 0.00 -44.87
C LEU A 331 23.33 -0.63 -45.06
N THR A 332 23.65 -1.69 -44.35
CA THR A 332 24.94 -2.42 -44.53
C THR A 332 24.99 -3.16 -45.85
N TRP A 333 23.88 -3.74 -46.32
CA TRP A 333 23.82 -4.39 -47.63
C TRP A 333 23.94 -3.42 -48.77
N ARG A 334 23.30 -2.26 -48.69
CA ARG A 334 23.41 -1.18 -49.69
C ARG A 334 24.82 -0.59 -49.74
N TRP A 335 25.52 -0.55 -48.63
CA TRP A 335 26.92 -0.07 -48.55
C TRP A 335 27.93 -1.03 -49.14
N ARG A 336 27.65 -2.34 -49.16
CA ARG A 336 28.53 -3.35 -49.79
C ARG A 336 28.38 -3.43 -51.31
N ARG A 337 27.34 -2.83 -51.87
CA ARG A 337 27.07 -2.86 -53.30
C ARG A 337 27.38 -1.54 -54.05
N GLY A 338 27.69 -0.48 -53.36
CA GLY A 338 28.17 0.77 -53.90
C GLY A 338 29.66 0.98 -53.60
#